data_efe63f10570008fb2d500a297e0acce2
#
_entry.id   efe63f10570008fb2d500a297e0acce2
#
_cell.length_a   1.000
_cell.length_b   1.000
_cell.length_c   1.000
_cell.angle_alpha   90.00
_cell.angle_beta   90.00
_cell.angle_gamma   90.00
#
_symmetry.space_group_name_H-M   'P 1'
#
loop_
_entity.id
_entity.type
_entity.pdbx_description
1 polymer ?
#
loop_
_entity_poly.entity_id
_entity_poly.type
_entity_poly.pdbx_seq_one_letter_code
_entity_poly.pdbx_strand_id
1 'polypeptide(L)'
;LFAVSLVSVIVSGSADCFGFVGAVIIAAGFVLSTRDINFLWLASFGLVVNWFGDSLDGTVARVRKHQRPVYGYYLDHMLDGINESLMFIGAGLSSLMHLSLALCVLVLYLLLTINVSINAHLKHEFKLTYARLGPTEFRLIIIIVNTLFIFIKPLREFSANVSLLGFSASLSALDIVAAAISLILAVMLVVTMFNDLRDYDKIDPKTW
;
A
#
# COMPACT_ATOMS: atom_id res chain seq x y z
N LEU A 1 -11.28 -1.43 35.91
CA LEU A 1 -11.85 -1.36 34.55
C LEU A 1 -11.11 -0.33 33.69
N PHE A 2 -10.93 0.92 34.17
CA PHE A 2 -10.23 1.98 33.41
C PHE A 2 -8.76 1.64 33.11
N ALA A 3 -8.02 1.09 34.07
CA ALA A 3 -6.62 0.70 33.89
C ALA A 3 -6.44 -0.46 32.90
N VAL A 4 -7.36 -1.43 32.87
CA VAL A 4 -7.34 -2.55 31.93
C VAL A 4 -7.67 -2.07 30.51
N SER A 5 -8.59 -1.12 30.38
CA SER A 5 -8.92 -0.48 29.10
C SER A 5 -7.74 0.35 28.56
N LEU A 6 -7.04 1.09 29.43
CA LEU A 6 -5.87 1.89 29.04
C LEU A 6 -4.69 0.99 28.59
N VAL A 7 -4.44 -0.09 29.31
CA VAL A 7 -3.41 -1.08 28.95
C VAL A 7 -3.75 -1.81 27.64
N SER A 8 -5.02 -2.12 27.37
CA SER A 8 -5.43 -2.73 26.11
C SER A 8 -5.26 -1.78 24.93
N VAL A 9 -5.54 -0.49 25.10
CA VAL A 9 -5.32 0.56 24.09
C VAL A 9 -3.82 0.77 23.83
N ILE A 10 -2.99 0.79 24.90
CA ILE A 10 -1.53 0.94 24.76
C ILE A 10 -0.91 -0.29 24.09
N VAL A 11 -1.46 -1.47 24.26
CA VAL A 11 -0.88 -2.72 23.75
C VAL A 11 -1.33 -3.06 22.34
N SER A 12 -2.58 -2.80 21.95
CA SER A 12 -2.98 -2.81 20.54
C SER A 12 -2.37 -1.62 19.80
N GLY A 13 -2.35 -0.45 20.40
CA GLY A 13 -1.70 0.73 19.82
C GLY A 13 -0.18 0.64 19.70
N SER A 14 0.50 -0.35 20.31
CA SER A 14 1.96 -0.50 20.14
C SER A 14 2.34 -1.16 18.83
N ALA A 15 1.62 -2.19 18.37
CA ALA A 15 1.89 -2.86 17.10
C ALA A 15 1.52 -1.96 15.91
N ASP A 16 0.34 -1.34 15.97
CA ASP A 16 -0.10 -0.31 15.02
C ASP A 16 0.87 0.88 14.95
N CYS A 17 1.43 1.28 16.10
CA CYS A 17 2.44 2.33 16.17
C CYS A 17 3.73 1.94 15.43
N PHE A 18 4.16 0.68 15.48
CA PHE A 18 5.31 0.19 14.71
C PHE A 18 5.02 0.21 13.19
N GLY A 19 3.83 -0.16 12.78
CA GLY A 19 3.40 -0.07 11.38
C GLY A 19 3.48 1.37 10.87
N PHE A 20 2.90 2.31 11.61
CA PHE A 20 2.93 3.74 11.27
C PHE A 20 4.35 4.34 11.29
N VAL A 21 5.15 4.04 12.31
CA VAL A 21 6.55 4.49 12.38
C VAL A 21 7.34 3.94 11.20
N GLY A 22 7.12 2.69 10.82
CA GLY A 22 7.69 2.09 9.62
C GLY A 22 7.34 2.89 8.36
N ALA A 23 6.08 3.27 8.17
CA ALA A 23 5.63 4.07 7.02
C ALA A 23 6.29 5.46 6.98
N VAL A 24 6.45 6.13 8.12
CA VAL A 24 7.17 7.41 8.21
C VAL A 24 8.65 7.24 7.84
N ILE A 25 9.30 6.17 8.32
CA ILE A 25 10.70 5.86 7.97
C ILE A 25 10.84 5.60 6.47
N ILE A 26 9.90 4.86 5.85
CA ILE A 26 9.88 4.62 4.41
C ILE A 26 9.79 5.94 3.64
N ALA A 27 8.82 6.79 3.98
CA ALA A 27 8.61 8.08 3.33
C ALA A 27 9.87 8.97 3.47
N ALA A 28 10.44 9.06 4.67
CA ALA A 28 11.68 9.80 4.92
C ALA A 28 12.85 9.24 4.10
N GLY A 29 13.01 7.92 4.03
CA GLY A 29 14.04 7.26 3.25
C GLY A 29 13.94 7.60 1.75
N PHE A 30 12.73 7.55 1.19
CA PHE A 30 12.51 7.96 -0.20
C PHE A 30 12.80 9.44 -0.43
N VAL A 31 12.31 10.34 0.41
CA VAL A 31 12.56 11.79 0.27
C VAL A 31 14.05 12.11 0.40
N LEU A 32 14.73 11.52 1.38
CA LEU A 32 16.17 11.72 1.59
C LEU A 32 17.03 11.09 0.49
N SER A 33 16.54 10.08 -0.24
CA SER A 33 17.23 9.49 -1.37
C SER A 33 17.52 10.49 -2.50
N THR A 34 16.80 11.61 -2.53
CA THR A 34 17.06 12.75 -3.41
C THR A 34 18.43 13.39 -3.14
N ARG A 35 18.93 13.33 -1.90
CA ARG A 35 20.24 13.86 -1.50
C ARG A 35 21.35 12.81 -1.64
N ASP A 36 21.07 11.60 -1.18
CA ASP A 36 21.97 10.46 -1.29
C ASP A 36 21.15 9.18 -1.49
N ILE A 37 21.42 8.47 -2.57
CA ILE A 37 20.71 7.23 -2.95
C ILE A 37 20.78 6.16 -1.85
N ASN A 38 21.80 6.17 -1.00
CA ASN A 38 21.96 5.22 0.10
C ASN A 38 20.83 5.32 1.14
N PHE A 39 20.07 6.43 1.19
CA PHE A 39 18.87 6.52 2.03
C PHE A 39 17.75 5.57 1.59
N LEU A 40 17.85 4.92 0.43
CA LEU A 40 16.96 3.82 0.09
C LEU A 40 17.12 2.60 1.02
N TRP A 41 18.26 2.44 1.68
CA TRP A 41 18.43 1.47 2.78
C TRP A 41 17.53 1.83 3.97
N LEU A 42 17.36 3.11 4.27
CA LEU A 42 16.45 3.56 5.31
C LEU A 42 15.00 3.25 4.93
N ALA A 43 14.60 3.48 3.67
CA ALA A 43 13.28 3.09 3.18
C ALA A 43 13.06 1.58 3.27
N SER A 44 14.05 0.77 2.89
CA SER A 44 14.00 -0.69 2.99
C SER A 44 13.91 -1.17 4.45
N PHE A 45 14.64 -0.54 5.36
CA PHE A 45 14.52 -0.80 6.79
C PHE A 45 13.12 -0.46 7.32
N GLY A 46 12.56 0.68 6.89
CA GLY A 46 11.19 1.07 7.23
C GLY A 46 10.15 0.03 6.78
N LEU A 47 10.33 -0.59 5.59
CA LEU A 47 9.48 -1.69 5.12
C LEU A 47 9.52 -2.90 6.05
N VAL A 48 10.69 -3.25 6.57
CA VAL A 48 10.84 -4.34 7.55
C VAL A 48 10.14 -3.99 8.87
N VAL A 49 10.29 -2.75 9.35
CA VAL A 49 9.63 -2.28 10.58
C VAL A 49 8.11 -2.28 10.41
N ASN A 50 7.60 -1.80 9.28
CA ASN A 50 6.18 -1.80 8.96
C ASN A 50 5.62 -3.23 8.91
N TRP A 51 6.30 -4.15 8.20
CA TRP A 51 5.92 -5.56 8.14
C TRP A 51 5.91 -6.22 9.53
N PHE A 52 6.88 -5.90 10.37
CA PHE A 52 6.95 -6.41 11.74
C PHE A 52 5.77 -5.91 12.58
N GLY A 53 5.38 -4.64 12.45
CA GLY A 53 4.20 -4.08 13.09
C GLY A 53 2.93 -4.84 12.72
N ASP A 54 2.64 -5.00 11.43
CA ASP A 54 1.48 -5.75 10.94
C ASP A 54 1.46 -7.20 11.44
N SER A 55 2.63 -7.87 11.45
CA SER A 55 2.74 -9.27 11.88
C SER A 55 2.50 -9.46 13.38
N LEU A 56 2.80 -8.43 14.18
CA LEU A 56 2.63 -8.47 15.62
C LEU A 56 1.18 -8.25 16.06
N ASP A 57 0.43 -7.38 15.38
CA ASP A 57 -0.89 -6.92 15.85
C ASP A 57 -1.85 -8.10 16.07
N GLY A 58 -2.18 -8.86 15.07
CA GLY A 58 -3.08 -10.01 15.20
C GLY A 58 -2.52 -11.13 16.07
N THR A 59 -1.18 -11.27 16.18
CA THR A 59 -0.54 -12.31 16.98
C THR A 59 -0.58 -11.95 18.46
N VAL A 60 -0.25 -10.72 18.83
CA VAL A 60 -0.29 -10.25 20.23
C VAL A 60 -1.71 -10.27 20.78
N ALA A 61 -2.71 -9.83 20.01
CA ALA A 61 -4.11 -9.87 20.41
C ALA A 61 -4.60 -11.30 20.68
N ARG A 62 -4.18 -12.28 19.87
CA ARG A 62 -4.52 -13.70 20.04
C ARG A 62 -3.87 -14.30 21.28
N VAL A 63 -2.58 -14.10 21.48
CA VAL A 63 -1.84 -14.65 22.64
C VAL A 63 -2.38 -14.10 23.95
N ARG A 64 -2.76 -12.83 23.98
CA ARG A 64 -3.30 -12.18 25.18
C ARG A 64 -4.79 -12.41 25.42
N LYS A 65 -5.50 -13.10 24.52
CA LYS A 65 -6.96 -13.34 24.58
C LYS A 65 -7.78 -12.04 24.71
N HIS A 66 -7.25 -10.92 24.22
CA HIS A 66 -7.89 -9.60 24.22
C HIS A 66 -8.29 -9.18 22.81
N GLN A 67 -8.90 -10.09 22.06
CA GLN A 67 -9.34 -9.83 20.70
C GLN A 67 -10.54 -8.86 20.69
N ARG A 68 -10.44 -7.80 19.89
CA ARG A 68 -11.53 -6.86 19.57
C ARG A 68 -11.74 -6.84 18.05
N PRO A 69 -12.43 -7.86 17.49
CA PRO A 69 -12.43 -8.08 16.03
C PRO A 69 -12.93 -6.87 15.23
N VAL A 70 -14.00 -6.21 15.69
CA VAL A 70 -14.57 -5.06 14.99
C VAL A 70 -13.66 -3.84 15.08
N TYR A 71 -13.13 -3.56 16.27
CA TYR A 71 -12.21 -2.43 16.49
C TYR A 71 -10.88 -2.64 15.74
N GLY A 72 -10.30 -3.85 15.85
CA GLY A 72 -9.05 -4.19 15.17
C GLY A 72 -9.20 -4.10 13.65
N TYR A 73 -10.27 -4.67 13.08
CA TYR A 73 -10.55 -4.59 11.65
C TYR A 73 -10.63 -3.15 11.15
N TYR A 74 -11.34 -2.26 11.86
CA TYR A 74 -11.45 -0.85 11.49
C TYR A 74 -10.10 -0.15 11.56
N LEU A 75 -9.37 -0.32 12.67
CA LEU A 75 -8.09 0.35 12.90
C LEU A 75 -7.04 -0.08 11.87
N ASP A 76 -6.90 -1.38 11.65
CA ASP A 76 -5.99 -1.99 10.68
C ASP A 76 -6.20 -1.40 9.26
N HIS A 77 -7.42 -1.45 8.75
CA HIS A 77 -7.71 -0.93 7.41
C HIS A 77 -7.52 0.59 7.27
N MET A 78 -7.80 1.35 8.34
CA MET A 78 -7.58 2.80 8.32
C MET A 78 -6.07 3.14 8.36
N LEU A 79 -5.31 2.42 9.18
CA LEU A 79 -3.86 2.61 9.26
C LEU A 79 -3.14 2.14 8.00
N ASP A 80 -3.58 1.05 7.39
CA ASP A 80 -3.06 0.60 6.10
C ASP A 80 -3.19 1.70 5.04
N GLY A 81 -4.38 2.29 4.89
CA GLY A 81 -4.57 3.39 3.95
C GLY A 81 -3.69 4.61 4.23
N ILE A 82 -3.45 4.94 5.50
CA ILE A 82 -2.54 6.03 5.89
C ILE A 82 -1.08 5.65 5.58
N ASN A 83 -0.66 4.45 5.94
CA ASN A 83 0.70 3.95 5.72
C ASN A 83 1.03 3.92 4.23
N GLU A 84 0.14 3.40 3.40
CA GLU A 84 0.27 3.38 1.95
C GLU A 84 0.35 4.79 1.37
N SER A 85 -0.49 5.71 1.85
CA SER A 85 -0.44 7.11 1.43
C SER A 85 0.91 7.75 1.71
N LEU A 86 1.47 7.53 2.90
CA LEU A 86 2.80 8.03 3.27
C LEU A 86 3.89 7.43 2.37
N MET A 87 3.84 6.12 2.11
CA MET A 87 4.82 5.42 1.28
C MET A 87 4.83 5.94 -0.17
N PHE A 88 3.65 6.02 -0.80
CA PHE A 88 3.55 6.49 -2.19
C PHE A 88 3.85 7.97 -2.34
N ILE A 89 3.40 8.82 -1.40
CA ILE A 89 3.76 10.25 -1.39
C ILE A 89 5.27 10.40 -1.21
N GLY A 90 5.89 9.66 -0.29
CA GLY A 90 7.34 9.67 -0.10
C GLY A 90 8.09 9.27 -1.37
N ALA A 91 7.67 8.20 -2.05
CA ALA A 91 8.25 7.77 -3.33
C ALA A 91 8.09 8.84 -4.42
N GLY A 92 6.90 9.46 -4.53
CA GLY A 92 6.61 10.50 -5.51
C GLY A 92 7.31 11.84 -5.24
N LEU A 93 7.73 12.10 -4.01
CA LEU A 93 8.55 13.26 -3.64
C LEU A 93 10.05 12.99 -3.82
N SER A 94 10.45 11.77 -4.13
CA SER A 94 11.83 11.42 -4.45
C SER A 94 12.19 11.81 -5.88
N SER A 95 13.50 11.81 -6.20
CA SER A 95 13.97 12.00 -7.57
C SER A 95 13.78 10.76 -8.47
N LEU A 96 13.24 9.66 -7.92
CA LEU A 96 13.14 8.37 -8.60
C LEU A 96 11.82 8.19 -9.34
N MET A 97 10.77 8.93 -8.95
CA MET A 97 9.40 8.74 -9.45
C MET A 97 8.63 10.07 -9.47
N HIS A 98 7.81 10.27 -10.48
CA HIS A 98 6.92 11.43 -10.55
C HIS A 98 5.74 11.27 -9.57
N LEU A 99 5.45 12.33 -8.80
CA LEU A 99 4.36 12.36 -7.83
C LEU A 99 3.00 12.03 -8.47
N SER A 100 2.76 12.49 -9.69
CA SER A 100 1.50 12.21 -10.41
C SER A 100 1.26 10.72 -10.64
N LEU A 101 2.31 9.96 -10.98
CA LEU A 101 2.22 8.52 -11.17
C LEU A 101 2.12 7.77 -9.84
N ALA A 102 2.87 8.21 -8.83
CA ALA A 102 2.75 7.67 -7.48
C ALA A 102 1.32 7.80 -6.94
N LEU A 103 0.72 8.99 -7.09
CA LEU A 103 -0.67 9.25 -6.69
C LEU A 103 -1.68 8.46 -7.53
N CYS A 104 -1.42 8.26 -8.83
CA CYS A 104 -2.28 7.44 -9.67
C CYS A 104 -2.33 5.99 -9.19
N VAL A 105 -1.17 5.38 -8.91
CA VAL A 105 -1.09 4.03 -8.31
C VAL A 105 -1.82 3.97 -6.98
N LEU A 106 -1.56 4.94 -6.08
CA LEU A 106 -2.18 5.02 -4.77
C LEU A 106 -3.72 5.07 -4.86
N VAL A 107 -4.26 5.97 -5.69
CA VAL A 107 -5.73 6.11 -5.84
C VAL A 107 -6.35 4.83 -6.35
N LEU A 108 -5.77 4.19 -7.38
CA LEU A 108 -6.29 2.93 -7.91
C LEU A 108 -6.22 1.80 -6.87
N TYR A 109 -5.14 1.74 -6.11
CA TYR A 109 -4.98 0.75 -5.05
C TYR A 109 -6.02 0.95 -3.93
N LEU A 110 -6.19 2.19 -3.44
CA LEU A 110 -7.20 2.50 -2.41
C LEU A 110 -8.63 2.23 -2.89
N LEU A 111 -8.95 2.50 -4.16
CA LEU A 111 -10.26 2.16 -4.73
C LEU A 111 -10.51 0.64 -4.74
N LEU A 112 -9.49 -0.16 -5.06
CA LEU A 112 -9.57 -1.61 -4.97
C LEU A 112 -9.76 -2.08 -3.52
N THR A 113 -9.05 -1.50 -2.56
CA THR A 113 -9.20 -1.80 -1.12
C THR A 113 -10.60 -1.46 -0.63
N ILE A 114 -11.15 -0.31 -1.03
CA ILE A 114 -12.53 0.08 -0.72
C ILE A 114 -13.50 -0.94 -1.31
N ASN A 115 -13.31 -1.36 -2.56
CA ASN A 115 -14.18 -2.36 -3.20
C ASN A 115 -14.15 -3.70 -2.44
N VAL A 116 -12.98 -4.17 -2.00
CA VAL A 116 -12.85 -5.38 -1.16
C VAL A 116 -13.61 -5.22 0.15
N SER A 117 -13.48 -4.08 0.82
CA SER A 117 -14.14 -3.81 2.09
C SER A 117 -15.67 -3.78 1.95
N ILE A 118 -16.19 -3.19 0.86
CA ILE A 118 -17.62 -3.19 0.54
C ILE A 118 -18.10 -4.62 0.30
N ASN A 119 -17.40 -5.41 -0.51
CA ASN A 119 -17.76 -6.79 -0.80
C ASN A 119 -17.72 -7.67 0.46
N ALA A 120 -16.73 -7.47 1.34
CA ALA A 120 -16.65 -8.17 2.62
C ALA A 120 -17.87 -7.88 3.50
N HIS A 121 -18.35 -6.64 3.49
CA HIS A 121 -19.56 -6.25 4.26
C HIS A 121 -20.86 -6.81 3.64
N LEU A 122 -21.02 -6.73 2.32
CA LEU A 122 -22.28 -7.09 1.64
C LEU A 122 -22.42 -8.60 1.38
N LYS A 123 -21.33 -9.29 1.01
CA LYS A 123 -21.36 -10.73 0.70
C LYS A 123 -20.97 -11.61 1.87
N HIS A 124 -20.51 -11.03 3.00
CA HIS A 124 -19.91 -11.73 4.14
C HIS A 124 -18.74 -12.66 3.75
N GLU A 125 -18.12 -12.41 2.59
CA GLU A 125 -16.99 -13.15 2.06
C GLU A 125 -15.78 -12.21 1.96
N PHE A 126 -14.72 -12.52 2.66
CA PHE A 126 -13.46 -11.78 2.60
C PHE A 126 -12.55 -12.44 1.56
N LYS A 127 -12.56 -11.95 0.32
CA LYS A 127 -11.67 -12.42 -0.75
C LYS A 127 -10.59 -11.37 -1.03
N LEU A 128 -9.48 -11.44 -0.30
CA LEU A 128 -8.29 -10.58 -0.52
C LEU A 128 -7.39 -11.06 -1.68
N THR A 129 -7.81 -12.03 -2.48
CA THR A 129 -6.91 -12.66 -3.45
C THR A 129 -6.97 -11.98 -4.81
N TYR A 130 -6.30 -10.84 -4.95
CA TYR A 130 -5.92 -10.32 -6.25
C TYR A 130 -4.57 -10.94 -6.64
N ALA A 131 -4.58 -11.86 -7.61
CA ALA A 131 -3.39 -12.44 -8.25
C ALA A 131 -2.37 -13.13 -7.33
N ARG A 132 -2.72 -13.60 -6.14
CA ARG A 132 -1.84 -14.29 -5.17
C ARG A 132 -0.64 -13.45 -4.68
N LEU A 133 -0.61 -12.15 -4.95
CA LEU A 133 0.39 -11.22 -4.41
C LEU A 133 -0.14 -10.61 -3.12
N GLY A 134 0.46 -11.00 -1.99
CA GLY A 134 0.14 -10.43 -0.69
C GLY A 134 1.00 -9.19 -0.37
N PRO A 135 0.67 -8.47 0.72
CA PRO A 135 1.43 -7.31 1.17
C PRO A 135 2.91 -7.60 1.44
N THR A 136 3.23 -8.82 1.86
CA THR A 136 4.61 -9.26 2.14
C THR A 136 5.45 -9.35 0.88
N GLU A 137 4.90 -9.96 -0.19
CA GLU A 137 5.56 -10.07 -1.48
C GLU A 137 5.82 -8.70 -2.09
N PHE A 138 4.85 -7.79 -1.95
CA PHE A 138 5.00 -6.41 -2.43
C PHE A 138 6.15 -5.68 -1.71
N ARG A 139 6.25 -5.80 -0.38
CA ARG A 139 7.35 -5.22 0.39
C ARG A 139 8.71 -5.78 -0.03
N LEU A 140 8.82 -7.09 -0.26
CA LEU A 140 10.04 -7.73 -0.75
C LEU A 140 10.45 -7.20 -2.12
N ILE A 141 9.48 -7.04 -3.03
CA ILE A 141 9.74 -6.46 -4.37
C ILE A 141 10.31 -5.05 -4.24
N ILE A 142 9.74 -4.20 -3.38
CA ILE A 142 10.25 -2.83 -3.17
C ILE A 142 11.68 -2.86 -2.61
N ILE A 143 12.00 -3.74 -1.65
CA ILE A 143 13.36 -3.88 -1.10
C ILE A 143 14.34 -4.29 -2.20
N ILE A 144 13.97 -5.22 -3.07
CA ILE A 144 14.79 -5.64 -4.22
C ILE A 144 14.98 -4.45 -5.18
N VAL A 145 13.91 -3.74 -5.53
CA VAL A 145 13.98 -2.56 -6.40
C VAL A 145 14.90 -1.49 -5.80
N ASN A 146 14.73 -1.14 -4.52
CA ASN A 146 15.60 -0.19 -3.83
C ASN A 146 17.08 -0.63 -3.91
N THR A 147 17.34 -1.91 -3.67
CA THR A 147 18.69 -2.49 -3.77
C THR A 147 19.25 -2.35 -5.18
N LEU A 148 18.48 -2.66 -6.22
CA LEU A 148 18.89 -2.50 -7.60
C LEU A 148 19.18 -1.03 -7.94
N PHE A 149 18.39 -0.08 -7.45
CA PHE A 149 18.65 1.36 -7.66
C PHE A 149 19.89 1.88 -6.94
N ILE A 150 20.28 1.29 -5.81
CA ILE A 150 21.52 1.63 -5.11
C ILE A 150 22.73 1.16 -5.92
N PHE A 151 22.71 -0.08 -6.40
CA PHE A 151 23.89 -0.70 -7.02
C PHE A 151 23.97 -0.50 -8.54
N ILE A 152 22.85 -0.35 -9.24
CA ILE A 152 22.79 -0.28 -10.70
C ILE A 152 22.59 1.17 -11.15
N LYS A 153 23.69 1.90 -11.33
CA LYS A 153 23.69 3.29 -11.78
C LYS A 153 22.94 3.51 -13.10
N PRO A 154 23.07 2.68 -14.16
CA PRO A 154 22.31 2.82 -15.40
C PRO A 154 20.79 2.75 -15.22
N LEU A 155 20.31 1.96 -14.26
CA LEU A 155 18.87 1.86 -13.96
C LEU A 155 18.33 3.14 -13.32
N ARG A 156 19.11 3.73 -12.43
CA ARG A 156 18.79 4.99 -11.75
C ARG A 156 18.81 6.19 -12.67
N GLU A 157 19.78 6.22 -13.62
CA GLU A 157 19.96 7.31 -14.57
C GLU A 157 19.13 7.12 -15.85
N PHE A 158 18.38 6.03 -15.93
CA PHE A 158 17.51 5.77 -17.07
C PHE A 158 16.44 6.84 -17.17
N SER A 159 16.31 7.44 -18.35
CA SER A 159 15.21 8.35 -18.67
C SER A 159 14.75 8.13 -20.10
N ALA A 160 13.45 7.93 -20.28
CA ALA A 160 12.81 7.83 -21.59
C ALA A 160 11.99 9.10 -21.84
N ASN A 161 12.29 9.81 -22.93
CA ASN A 161 11.48 10.95 -23.34
C ASN A 161 10.26 10.46 -24.12
N VAL A 162 9.08 10.65 -23.54
CA VAL A 162 7.81 10.33 -24.18
C VAL A 162 7.10 11.61 -24.55
N SER A 163 6.75 11.75 -25.83
CA SER A 163 5.91 12.85 -26.33
C SER A 163 4.56 12.27 -26.76
N LEU A 164 3.49 12.66 -26.06
CA LEU A 164 2.13 12.25 -26.36
C LEU A 164 1.21 13.48 -26.39
N LEU A 165 0.46 13.67 -27.46
CA LEU A 165 -0.53 14.75 -27.61
C LEU A 165 0.02 16.16 -27.31
N GLY A 166 1.30 16.43 -27.62
CA GLY A 166 1.92 17.73 -27.38
C GLY A 166 2.53 17.93 -25.98
N PHE A 167 2.40 16.94 -25.10
CA PHE A 167 3.09 16.90 -23.81
C PHE A 167 4.36 16.07 -23.94
N SER A 168 5.49 16.63 -23.53
CA SER A 168 6.76 15.89 -23.44
C SER A 168 7.12 15.72 -21.96
N ALA A 169 7.35 14.49 -21.55
CA ALA A 169 7.80 14.16 -20.20
C ALA A 169 9.00 13.19 -20.26
N SER A 170 9.96 13.40 -19.37
CA SER A 170 11.05 12.44 -19.16
C SER A 170 10.63 11.46 -18.07
N LEU A 171 10.43 10.22 -18.43
CA LEU A 171 10.02 9.17 -17.50
C LEU A 171 11.23 8.40 -16.99
N SER A 172 11.33 8.24 -15.66
CA SER A 172 12.31 7.37 -15.02
C SER A 172 11.95 5.89 -15.19
N ALA A 173 12.84 4.99 -14.81
CA ALA A 173 12.54 3.55 -14.80
C ALA A 173 11.36 3.21 -13.88
N LEU A 174 11.25 3.86 -12.70
CA LEU A 174 10.11 3.67 -11.79
C LEU A 174 8.81 4.24 -12.34
N ASP A 175 8.86 5.32 -13.11
CA ASP A 175 7.66 5.88 -13.76
C ASP A 175 7.05 4.90 -14.75
N ILE A 176 7.88 4.21 -15.53
CA ILE A 176 7.41 3.20 -16.49
C ILE A 176 6.76 2.03 -15.74
N VAL A 177 7.38 1.57 -14.66
CA VAL A 177 6.82 0.51 -13.82
C VAL A 177 5.51 0.97 -13.18
N ALA A 178 5.45 2.19 -12.67
CA ALA A 178 4.24 2.76 -12.08
C ALA A 178 3.11 2.91 -13.10
N ALA A 179 3.41 3.35 -14.32
CA ALA A 179 2.44 3.43 -15.40
C ALA A 179 1.87 2.05 -15.77
N ALA A 180 2.73 1.03 -15.85
CA ALA A 180 2.30 -0.35 -16.10
C ALA A 180 1.42 -0.89 -14.95
N ILE A 181 1.82 -0.66 -13.70
CA ILE A 181 1.03 -1.04 -12.52
C ILE A 181 -0.31 -0.30 -12.52
N SER A 182 -0.33 1.01 -12.79
CA SER A 182 -1.57 1.78 -12.86
C SER A 182 -2.53 1.22 -13.90
N LEU A 183 -2.02 0.82 -15.07
CA LEU A 183 -2.86 0.20 -16.10
C LEU A 183 -3.45 -1.13 -15.63
N ILE A 184 -2.63 -1.98 -15.01
CA ILE A 184 -3.08 -3.27 -14.46
C ILE A 184 -4.15 -3.04 -13.39
N LEU A 185 -3.91 -2.15 -12.42
CA LEU A 185 -4.86 -1.85 -11.36
C LEU A 185 -6.17 -1.25 -11.90
N ALA A 186 -6.10 -0.38 -12.91
CA ALA A 186 -7.28 0.18 -13.56
C ALA A 186 -8.13 -0.90 -14.26
N VAL A 187 -7.48 -1.81 -14.99
CA VAL A 187 -8.17 -2.95 -15.62
C VAL A 187 -8.79 -3.84 -14.55
N MET A 188 -8.05 -4.16 -13.49
CA MET A 188 -8.56 -4.96 -12.37
C MET A 188 -9.77 -4.30 -11.72
N LEU A 189 -9.71 -3.00 -11.43
CA LEU A 189 -10.82 -2.25 -10.84
C LEU A 189 -12.07 -2.33 -11.72
N VAL A 190 -11.94 -2.07 -13.02
CA VAL A 190 -13.05 -2.13 -13.97
C VAL A 190 -13.64 -3.53 -14.04
N VAL A 191 -12.81 -4.57 -14.20
CA VAL A 191 -13.27 -5.96 -14.27
C VAL A 191 -13.97 -6.38 -12.98
N THR A 192 -13.40 -6.03 -11.82
CA THR A 192 -13.99 -6.37 -10.52
C THR A 192 -15.34 -5.67 -10.34
N MET A 193 -15.42 -4.36 -10.64
CA MET A 193 -16.69 -3.62 -10.56
C MET A 193 -17.77 -4.24 -11.45
N PHE A 194 -17.45 -4.61 -12.70
CA PHE A 194 -18.44 -5.25 -13.58
C PHE A 194 -18.90 -6.61 -13.04
N ASN A 195 -17.98 -7.42 -12.52
CA ASN A 195 -18.34 -8.72 -11.95
C ASN A 195 -19.20 -8.55 -10.70
N ASP A 196 -18.85 -7.64 -9.81
CA ASP A 196 -19.59 -7.36 -8.58
C ASP A 196 -20.99 -6.83 -8.89
N LEU A 197 -21.13 -5.89 -9.84
CA LEU A 197 -22.43 -5.38 -10.28
C LEU A 197 -23.33 -6.50 -10.82
N ARG A 198 -22.77 -7.43 -11.61
CA ARG A 198 -23.54 -8.58 -12.12
C ARG A 198 -23.96 -9.54 -11.00
N ASP A 199 -23.13 -9.71 -9.97
CA ASP A 199 -23.48 -10.55 -8.83
C ASP A 199 -24.54 -9.89 -7.96
N TYR A 200 -24.44 -8.59 -7.73
CA TYR A 200 -25.45 -7.84 -6.97
C TYR A 200 -26.80 -7.76 -7.68
N ASP A 201 -26.82 -7.65 -9.02
CA ASP A 201 -28.06 -7.69 -9.82
C ASP A 201 -28.80 -9.04 -9.69
N LYS A 202 -28.08 -10.14 -9.42
CA LYS A 202 -28.68 -11.45 -9.12
C LYS A 202 -29.23 -11.55 -7.69
N ILE A 203 -28.57 -10.88 -6.72
CA ILE A 203 -28.96 -10.89 -5.31
C ILE A 203 -30.17 -9.98 -5.08
N ASP A 204 -30.21 -8.81 -5.76
CA ASP A 204 -31.25 -7.81 -5.68
C ASP A 204 -31.78 -7.48 -7.10
N PRO A 205 -32.60 -8.39 -7.69
CA PRO A 205 -33.09 -8.21 -9.05
C PRO A 205 -34.12 -7.09 -9.13
N LYS A 206 -34.15 -6.38 -10.25
CA LYS A 206 -35.15 -5.33 -10.53
C LYS A 206 -36.57 -5.89 -10.47
N THR A 207 -37.42 -5.21 -9.75
CA THR A 207 -38.81 -5.60 -9.56
C THR A 207 -39.82 -4.77 -10.39
N TRP A 208 -39.31 -3.85 -11.25
CA TRP A 208 -40.11 -3.04 -12.18
C TRP A 208 -39.75 -3.32 -13.63
#